data_c1f76c014b4aa91e95b8ec8cd03d48e2
#
_entry.id   c1f76c014b4aa91e95b8ec8cd03d48e2
#
_cell.length_a   1.000
_cell.length_b   1.000
_cell.length_c   1.000
_cell.angle_alpha   90.00
_cell.angle_beta   90.00
_cell.angle_gamma   90.00
#
_symmetry.space_group_name_H-M   'P 1'
#
loop_
_entity.id
_entity.type
_entity.pdbx_description
1 polymer ?
#
loop_
_entity_poly.entity_id
_entity_poly.type
_entity_poly.pdbx_seq_one_letter_code
_entity_poly.pdbx_strand_id
1 'polypeptide(L)'
;VRKGVEVNPAIEVRDLHFDYAEGTHALRGVSFSVDKGECVGLIGPNGAGKSTLLLHLNGLLPESWKGESSVFVDGNPVCEATLYEIRRKVGLLFQDPNDQLFCPTVYEDVAFGPEQLGLSKAEIRERVSNALATAGIPGFESRAPHHLSVGEKRRVCLAGVLACDPSILVLDEPTTSLDPKGRKELKDLLREIPITKLIATHDLELVVELCSRVIVLDGGLIMAKGPTVELLSNEDLMLRHSLERPHILRHLHPH
;
A
#
# COMPACT_ATOMS: atom_id res chain seq x y z
N VAL A 1 16.93 32.69 14.04
CA VAL A 1 17.01 31.29 13.55
C VAL A 1 15.74 30.62 14.02
N ARG A 2 14.73 30.46 13.14
CA ARG A 2 13.53 29.66 13.43
C ARG A 2 13.97 28.19 13.42
N LYS A 3 13.90 27.52 14.58
CA LYS A 3 13.95 26.05 14.62
C LYS A 3 12.79 25.55 13.73
N GLY A 4 13.12 24.97 12.57
CA GLY A 4 12.15 24.26 11.76
C GLY A 4 11.54 23.16 12.63
N VAL A 5 10.23 23.09 12.69
CA VAL A 5 9.54 21.92 13.24
C VAL A 5 9.95 20.77 12.35
N GLU A 6 10.76 19.83 12.83
CA GLU A 6 11.02 18.57 12.13
C GLU A 6 9.68 17.85 12.04
N VAL A 7 9.08 17.89 10.86
CA VAL A 7 7.86 17.14 10.57
C VAL A 7 8.30 15.71 10.30
N ASN A 8 7.98 14.81 11.22
CA ASN A 8 8.23 13.39 11.00
C ASN A 8 7.55 12.92 9.70
N PRO A 9 8.26 12.15 8.86
CA PRO A 9 7.64 11.51 7.69
C PRO A 9 6.50 10.58 8.13
N ALA A 10 5.56 10.33 7.24
CA ALA A 10 4.47 9.38 7.50
C ALA A 10 5.00 7.95 7.69
N ILE A 11 5.98 7.57 6.87
CA ILE A 11 6.70 6.29 6.96
C ILE A 11 8.20 6.57 6.94
N GLU A 12 8.94 5.91 7.82
CA GLU A 12 10.39 5.91 7.79
C GLU A 12 10.91 4.48 8.02
N VAL A 13 11.80 4.04 7.16
CA VAL A 13 12.47 2.73 7.26
C VAL A 13 13.98 2.98 7.33
N ARG A 14 14.63 2.41 8.33
CA ARG A 14 16.06 2.58 8.63
C ARG A 14 16.75 1.24 8.69
N ASP A 15 17.60 0.96 7.72
CA ASP A 15 18.46 -0.22 7.65
C ASP A 15 17.71 -1.54 7.96
N LEU A 16 16.55 -1.73 7.33
CA LEU A 16 15.70 -2.90 7.56
C LEU A 16 16.29 -4.13 6.89
N HIS A 17 16.62 -5.13 7.71
CA HIS A 17 17.03 -6.46 7.30
C HIS A 17 15.96 -7.47 7.70
N PHE A 18 15.67 -8.43 6.82
CA PHE A 18 14.74 -9.50 7.15
C PHE A 18 15.04 -10.77 6.35
N ASP A 19 15.14 -11.88 7.10
CA ASP A 19 15.31 -13.22 6.56
C ASP A 19 14.14 -14.10 6.99
N TYR A 20 13.58 -14.86 6.06
CA TYR A 20 12.59 -15.88 6.38
C TYR A 20 13.25 -17.09 7.04
N ALA A 21 12.48 -17.86 7.79
CA ALA A 21 12.98 -19.02 8.55
C ALA A 21 13.65 -20.09 7.68
N GLU A 22 13.24 -20.21 6.42
CA GLU A 22 13.84 -21.09 5.41
C GLU A 22 15.17 -20.55 4.82
N GLY A 23 15.67 -19.41 5.32
CA GLY A 23 16.95 -18.84 4.92
C GLY A 23 16.90 -17.89 3.71
N THR A 24 15.71 -17.52 3.24
CA THR A 24 15.56 -16.52 2.17
C THR A 24 15.84 -15.13 2.71
N HIS A 25 16.89 -14.46 2.22
CA HIS A 25 17.22 -13.06 2.52
C HIS A 25 16.29 -12.12 1.75
N ALA A 26 15.18 -11.70 2.38
CA ALA A 26 14.15 -10.92 1.71
C ALA A 26 14.43 -9.41 1.70
N LEU A 27 15.02 -8.84 2.77
CA LEU A 27 15.42 -7.43 2.86
C LEU A 27 16.83 -7.32 3.41
N ARG A 28 17.65 -6.40 2.83
CA ARG A 28 19.10 -6.36 3.02
C ARG A 28 19.62 -4.94 3.27
N GLY A 29 19.04 -4.26 4.29
CA GLY A 29 19.43 -2.88 4.64
C GLY A 29 18.60 -1.83 3.91
N VAL A 30 17.29 -2.03 3.84
CA VAL A 30 16.36 -1.11 3.17
C VAL A 30 16.19 0.17 3.99
N SER A 31 16.40 1.34 3.36
CA SER A 31 16.26 2.66 4.02
C SER A 31 15.58 3.68 3.10
N PHE A 32 14.42 4.19 3.51
CA PHE A 32 13.68 5.25 2.81
C PHE A 32 12.69 5.95 3.75
N SER A 33 12.10 7.03 3.27
CA SER A 33 10.98 7.72 3.92
C SER A 33 9.89 8.06 2.92
N VAL A 34 8.66 8.22 3.42
CA VAL A 34 7.49 8.71 2.68
C VAL A 34 6.91 9.88 3.46
N ASP A 35 6.76 11.03 2.83
CA ASP A 35 6.23 12.22 3.45
C ASP A 35 4.70 12.17 3.56
N LYS A 36 4.13 12.96 4.48
CA LYS A 36 2.67 13.03 4.66
C LYS A 36 1.99 13.55 3.40
N GLY A 37 0.95 12.82 2.95
CA GLY A 37 0.21 13.13 1.73
C GLY A 37 0.94 12.74 0.43
N GLU A 38 2.16 12.20 0.51
CA GLU A 38 2.90 11.73 -0.66
C GLU A 38 2.33 10.40 -1.18
N CYS A 39 2.35 10.23 -2.51
CA CYS A 39 2.11 8.95 -3.17
C CYS A 39 3.42 8.44 -3.77
N VAL A 40 3.93 7.33 -3.25
CA VAL A 40 5.21 6.72 -3.66
C VAL A 40 4.96 5.35 -4.27
N GLY A 41 5.57 5.10 -5.42
CA GLY A 41 5.61 3.77 -6.04
C GLY A 41 6.78 2.94 -5.51
N LEU A 42 6.53 1.68 -5.18
CA LEU A 42 7.55 0.68 -4.89
C LEU A 42 7.55 -0.34 -6.01
N ILE A 43 8.55 -0.29 -6.88
CA ILE A 43 8.64 -1.15 -8.06
C ILE A 43 9.83 -2.09 -7.99
N GLY A 44 9.78 -3.16 -8.77
CA GLY A 44 10.84 -4.15 -8.84
C GLY A 44 10.32 -5.50 -9.34
N PRO A 45 11.20 -6.43 -9.69
CA PRO A 45 10.82 -7.75 -10.16
C PRO A 45 10.05 -8.56 -9.09
N ASN A 46 9.46 -9.68 -9.51
CA ASN A 46 8.87 -10.63 -8.58
C ASN A 46 9.97 -11.20 -7.66
N GLY A 47 9.66 -11.35 -6.37
CA GLY A 47 10.64 -11.79 -5.37
C GLY A 47 11.62 -10.71 -4.89
N ALA A 48 11.48 -9.45 -5.33
CA ALA A 48 12.36 -8.36 -4.91
C ALA A 48 12.25 -8.00 -3.42
N GLY A 49 11.22 -8.48 -2.69
CA GLY A 49 10.97 -8.18 -1.29
C GLY A 49 9.87 -7.14 -1.06
N LYS A 50 9.12 -6.72 -2.11
CA LYS A 50 8.08 -5.67 -2.02
C LYS A 50 7.01 -6.01 -0.97
N SER A 51 6.32 -7.13 -1.10
CA SER A 51 5.28 -7.56 -0.15
C SER A 51 5.83 -7.73 1.26
N THR A 52 7.04 -8.31 1.40
CA THR A 52 7.73 -8.44 2.68
C THR A 52 7.93 -7.08 3.35
N LEU A 53 8.37 -6.07 2.59
CA LEU A 53 8.53 -4.71 3.09
C LEU A 53 7.18 -4.12 3.54
N LEU A 54 6.10 -4.29 2.73
CA LEU A 54 4.78 -3.78 3.08
C LEU A 54 4.24 -4.39 4.39
N LEU A 55 4.48 -5.69 4.63
CA LEU A 55 4.06 -6.38 5.84
C LEU A 55 4.75 -5.85 7.11
N HIS A 56 5.97 -5.31 6.99
CA HIS A 56 6.65 -4.65 8.12
C HIS A 56 6.01 -3.30 8.49
N LEU A 57 5.40 -2.59 7.52
CA LEU A 57 4.84 -1.25 7.76
C LEU A 57 3.63 -1.25 8.69
N ASN A 58 2.84 -2.33 8.72
CA ASN A 58 1.70 -2.47 9.65
C ASN A 58 1.94 -3.52 10.74
N GLY A 59 3.17 -4.02 10.85
CA GLY A 59 3.57 -4.95 11.90
C GLY A 59 2.95 -6.35 11.78
N LEU A 60 2.70 -6.84 10.56
CA LEU A 60 2.45 -8.27 10.29
C LEU A 60 3.75 -9.07 10.29
N LEU A 61 4.86 -8.41 9.95
CA LEU A 61 6.22 -8.92 10.13
C LEU A 61 7.01 -7.95 11.01
N PRO A 62 8.02 -8.45 11.77
CA PRO A 62 8.34 -9.86 11.98
C PRO A 62 7.34 -10.55 12.92
N GLU A 63 7.24 -11.88 12.87
CA GLU A 63 6.39 -12.66 13.78
C GLU A 63 6.85 -12.58 15.25
N SER A 64 8.13 -12.30 15.48
CA SER A 64 8.71 -12.09 16.80
C SER A 64 9.60 -10.87 16.83
N TRP A 65 9.31 -9.94 17.74
CA TRP A 65 10.03 -8.68 17.88
C TRP A 65 11.33 -8.87 18.67
N LYS A 66 12.47 -8.48 18.07
CA LYS A 66 13.78 -8.52 18.71
C LYS A 66 14.54 -7.24 18.41
N GLY A 67 15.05 -6.59 19.47
CA GLY A 67 15.84 -5.37 19.33
C GLY A 67 15.00 -4.12 19.03
N GLU A 68 15.66 -3.09 18.48
CA GLU A 68 15.05 -1.82 18.10
C GLU A 68 14.33 -1.96 16.75
N SER A 69 13.24 -1.20 16.59
CA SER A 69 12.50 -1.19 15.32
C SER A 69 13.28 -0.44 14.24
N SER A 70 13.33 -1.01 13.05
CA SER A 70 13.79 -0.36 11.83
C SER A 70 12.69 0.39 11.09
N VAL A 71 11.44 0.29 11.53
CA VAL A 71 10.27 0.88 10.85
C VAL A 71 9.56 1.83 11.81
N PHE A 72 9.22 3.03 11.30
CA PHE A 72 8.54 4.07 12.06
C PHE A 72 7.35 4.61 11.25
N VAL A 73 6.23 4.84 11.94
CA VAL A 73 5.03 5.46 11.39
C VAL A 73 4.72 6.72 12.20
N ASP A 74 4.69 7.88 11.56
CA ASP A 74 4.59 9.20 12.23
C ASP A 74 5.59 9.37 13.38
N GLY A 75 6.81 8.83 13.23
CA GLY A 75 7.86 8.84 14.26
C GLY A 75 7.69 7.79 15.37
N ASN A 76 6.61 7.00 15.41
CA ASN A 76 6.42 5.92 16.36
C ASN A 76 7.03 4.63 15.83
N PRO A 77 7.86 3.90 16.60
CA PRO A 77 8.42 2.64 16.16
C PRO A 77 7.31 1.60 15.97
N VAL A 78 7.42 0.78 14.93
CA VAL A 78 6.54 -0.39 14.74
C VAL A 78 7.09 -1.53 15.59
N CYS A 79 6.43 -1.83 16.69
CA CYS A 79 6.80 -2.89 17.63
C CYS A 79 5.55 -3.40 18.36
N GLU A 80 5.66 -4.51 19.09
CA GLU A 80 4.53 -5.15 19.77
C GLU A 80 3.69 -4.16 20.61
N ALA A 81 4.36 -3.27 21.34
CA ALA A 81 3.69 -2.28 22.21
C ALA A 81 2.87 -1.22 21.44
N THR A 82 3.21 -0.96 20.18
CA THR A 82 2.59 0.09 19.36
C THR A 82 1.68 -0.45 18.26
N LEU A 83 1.58 -1.78 18.08
CA LEU A 83 0.84 -2.40 16.96
C LEU A 83 -0.60 -1.91 16.83
N TYR A 84 -1.30 -1.72 17.95
CA TYR A 84 -2.68 -1.24 17.93
C TYR A 84 -2.79 0.14 17.26
N GLU A 85 -1.94 1.09 17.69
CA GLU A 85 -1.92 2.45 17.14
C GLU A 85 -1.42 2.48 15.68
N ILE A 86 -0.42 1.65 15.35
CA ILE A 86 0.11 1.54 13.98
C ILE A 86 -0.97 1.02 13.03
N ARG A 87 -1.69 -0.07 13.38
CA ARG A 87 -2.73 -0.68 12.55
C ARG A 87 -3.97 0.21 12.37
N ARG A 88 -4.19 1.16 13.25
CA ARG A 88 -5.21 2.21 13.06
C ARG A 88 -4.81 3.22 11.99
N LYS A 89 -3.50 3.49 11.84
CA LYS A 89 -2.97 4.49 10.92
C LYS A 89 -2.65 3.91 9.54
N VAL A 90 -2.17 2.67 9.49
CA VAL A 90 -1.70 2.01 8.28
C VAL A 90 -2.71 0.98 7.82
N GLY A 91 -3.48 1.35 6.81
CA GLY A 91 -4.37 0.42 6.09
C GLY A 91 -3.58 -0.34 5.02
N LEU A 92 -3.64 -1.66 5.06
CA LEU A 92 -2.97 -2.54 4.09
C LEU A 92 -4.00 -3.24 3.20
N LEU A 93 -3.81 -3.12 1.88
CA LEU A 93 -4.54 -3.89 0.88
C LEU A 93 -3.65 -5.00 0.35
N PHE A 94 -4.06 -6.26 0.55
CA PHE A 94 -3.31 -7.44 0.09
C PHE A 94 -3.44 -7.65 -1.42
N GLN A 95 -2.47 -8.36 -1.99
CA GLN A 95 -2.44 -8.71 -3.40
C GLN A 95 -3.64 -9.59 -3.82
N ASP A 96 -3.96 -10.63 -3.04
CA ASP A 96 -5.14 -11.48 -3.28
C ASP A 96 -6.31 -11.04 -2.39
N PRO A 97 -7.45 -10.62 -2.96
CA PRO A 97 -8.63 -10.28 -2.18
C PRO A 97 -9.16 -11.44 -1.30
N ASN A 98 -8.89 -12.70 -1.68
CA ASN A 98 -9.35 -13.84 -0.90
C ASN A 98 -8.58 -14.01 0.44
N ASP A 99 -7.38 -13.41 0.56
CA ASP A 99 -6.63 -13.38 1.82
C ASP A 99 -7.22 -12.36 2.81
N GLN A 100 -8.13 -11.49 2.35
CA GLN A 100 -8.68 -10.39 3.14
C GLN A 100 -10.19 -10.52 3.39
N LEU A 101 -10.93 -11.26 2.53
CA LEU A 101 -12.38 -11.44 2.64
C LEU A 101 -12.69 -12.83 3.24
N PHE A 102 -13.30 -12.86 4.43
CA PHE A 102 -13.53 -14.08 5.18
C PHE A 102 -14.91 -14.15 5.85
N CYS A 103 -15.69 -13.06 5.81
CA CYS A 103 -17.02 -12.99 6.39
C CYS A 103 -18.11 -13.47 5.42
N PRO A 104 -19.31 -13.87 5.94
CA PRO A 104 -20.44 -14.27 5.10
C PRO A 104 -20.98 -13.16 4.21
N THR A 105 -20.92 -11.90 4.65
CA THR A 105 -21.43 -10.73 3.92
C THR A 105 -20.38 -9.64 3.76
N VAL A 106 -20.53 -8.82 2.72
CA VAL A 106 -19.73 -7.61 2.49
C VAL A 106 -19.80 -6.66 3.68
N TYR A 107 -20.99 -6.51 4.28
CA TYR A 107 -21.15 -5.66 5.48
C TYR A 107 -20.23 -6.12 6.62
N GLU A 108 -20.22 -7.41 6.91
CA GLU A 108 -19.41 -7.97 8.00
C GLU A 108 -17.90 -7.85 7.72
N ASP A 109 -17.46 -8.07 6.48
CA ASP A 109 -16.06 -7.86 6.10
C ASP A 109 -15.63 -6.39 6.26
N VAL A 110 -16.45 -5.44 5.82
CA VAL A 110 -16.13 -4.01 5.92
C VAL A 110 -16.27 -3.50 7.37
N ALA A 111 -17.20 -4.05 8.15
CA ALA A 111 -17.42 -3.69 9.55
C ALA A 111 -16.34 -4.25 10.49
N PHE A 112 -15.66 -5.32 10.10
CA PHE A 112 -14.71 -6.03 10.95
C PHE A 112 -13.64 -5.12 11.57
N GLY A 113 -12.98 -4.29 10.75
CA GLY A 113 -11.99 -3.34 11.24
C GLY A 113 -12.55 -2.32 12.25
N PRO A 114 -13.60 -1.58 11.90
CA PRO A 114 -14.32 -0.68 12.83
C PRO A 114 -14.77 -1.34 14.13
N GLU A 115 -15.21 -2.61 14.10
CA GLU A 115 -15.56 -3.37 15.31
C GLU A 115 -14.34 -3.61 16.21
N GLN A 116 -13.20 -3.98 15.63
CA GLN A 116 -11.95 -4.16 16.38
C GLN A 116 -11.41 -2.83 16.96
N LEU A 117 -11.79 -1.70 16.36
CA LEU A 117 -11.50 -0.36 16.90
C LEU A 117 -12.44 0.04 18.05
N GLY A 118 -13.43 -0.79 18.40
CA GLY A 118 -14.36 -0.55 19.51
C GLY A 118 -15.41 0.53 19.23
N LEU A 119 -15.71 0.80 17.95
CA LEU A 119 -16.71 1.80 17.59
C LEU A 119 -18.13 1.33 17.93
N SER A 120 -19.03 2.28 18.15
CA SER A 120 -20.44 1.98 18.36
C SER A 120 -21.11 1.44 17.09
N LYS A 121 -22.20 0.67 17.26
CA LYS A 121 -22.97 0.14 16.11
C LYS A 121 -23.47 1.21 15.14
N ALA A 122 -23.70 2.43 15.61
CA ALA A 122 -24.13 3.55 14.77
C ALA A 122 -22.96 4.05 13.90
N GLU A 123 -21.79 4.27 14.51
CA GLU A 123 -20.57 4.69 13.83
C GLU A 123 -20.11 3.63 12.81
N ILE A 124 -20.18 2.34 13.17
CA ILE A 124 -19.83 1.24 12.25
C ILE A 124 -20.71 1.28 11.01
N ARG A 125 -22.03 1.40 11.15
CA ARG A 125 -22.96 1.48 10.01
C ARG A 125 -22.64 2.67 9.10
N GLU A 126 -22.38 3.83 9.69
CA GLU A 126 -22.03 5.04 8.95
C GLU A 126 -20.71 4.85 8.18
N ARG A 127 -19.66 4.33 8.84
CA ARG A 127 -18.36 4.08 8.21
C ARG A 127 -18.44 3.05 7.09
N VAL A 128 -19.19 1.96 7.30
CA VAL A 128 -19.41 0.93 6.25
C VAL A 128 -20.09 1.54 5.04
N SER A 129 -21.18 2.29 5.24
CA SER A 129 -21.92 2.93 4.14
C SER A 129 -21.05 3.91 3.37
N ASN A 130 -20.28 4.76 4.07
CA ASN A 130 -19.38 5.74 3.48
C ASN A 130 -18.23 5.07 2.73
N ALA A 131 -17.64 4.02 3.31
CA ALA A 131 -16.54 3.28 2.69
C ALA A 131 -16.97 2.55 1.40
N LEU A 132 -18.14 1.91 1.41
CA LEU A 132 -18.72 1.27 0.23
C LEU A 132 -19.05 2.28 -0.86
N ALA A 133 -19.60 3.44 -0.49
CA ALA A 133 -19.85 4.53 -1.44
C ALA A 133 -18.55 5.06 -2.04
N THR A 134 -17.53 5.30 -1.21
CA THR A 134 -16.19 5.73 -1.65
C THR A 134 -15.56 4.70 -2.59
N ALA A 135 -15.66 3.41 -2.28
CA ALA A 135 -15.16 2.34 -3.14
C ALA A 135 -15.99 2.12 -4.43
N GLY A 136 -17.08 2.88 -4.64
CA GLY A 136 -17.93 2.81 -5.83
C GLY A 136 -18.81 1.57 -5.90
N ILE A 137 -19.17 0.99 -4.74
CA ILE A 137 -20.02 -0.22 -4.62
C ILE A 137 -21.13 -0.03 -3.55
N PRO A 138 -21.88 1.08 -3.57
CA PRO A 138 -22.99 1.25 -2.62
C PRO A 138 -24.04 0.16 -2.84
N GLY A 139 -24.69 -0.29 -1.77
CA GLY A 139 -25.74 -1.30 -1.81
C GLY A 139 -25.24 -2.76 -1.89
N PHE A 140 -23.92 -2.99 -1.66
CA PHE A 140 -23.35 -4.35 -1.67
C PHE A 140 -23.42 -5.03 -0.29
N GLU A 141 -23.88 -4.38 0.75
CA GLU A 141 -23.81 -4.78 2.15
C GLU A 141 -24.26 -6.23 2.40
N SER A 142 -25.37 -6.65 1.77
CA SER A 142 -25.96 -7.99 1.96
C SER A 142 -25.40 -9.05 1.01
N ARG A 143 -24.51 -8.67 0.08
CA ARG A 143 -23.94 -9.64 -0.87
C ARG A 143 -22.91 -10.54 -0.20
N ALA A 144 -22.83 -11.79 -0.67
CA ALA A 144 -21.80 -12.72 -0.24
C ALA A 144 -20.52 -12.48 -1.07
N PRO A 145 -19.33 -12.30 -0.43
CA PRO A 145 -18.08 -12.01 -1.15
C PRO A 145 -17.70 -13.04 -2.21
N HIS A 146 -18.03 -14.32 -1.99
CA HIS A 146 -17.70 -15.38 -2.94
C HIS A 146 -18.50 -15.32 -4.26
N HIS A 147 -19.57 -14.54 -4.33
CA HIS A 147 -20.34 -14.30 -5.56
C HIS A 147 -19.85 -13.08 -6.35
N LEU A 148 -18.86 -12.35 -5.83
CA LEU A 148 -18.35 -11.14 -6.46
C LEU A 148 -17.26 -11.45 -7.48
N SER A 149 -17.18 -10.63 -8.53
CA SER A 149 -16.04 -10.61 -9.44
C SER A 149 -14.76 -10.17 -8.71
N VAL A 150 -13.60 -10.46 -9.30
CA VAL A 150 -12.30 -10.05 -8.70
C VAL A 150 -12.24 -8.54 -8.48
N GLY A 151 -12.73 -7.74 -9.41
CA GLY A 151 -12.79 -6.29 -9.29
C GLY A 151 -13.69 -5.80 -8.17
N GLU A 152 -14.88 -6.40 -8.00
CA GLU A 152 -15.78 -6.11 -6.89
C GLU A 152 -15.17 -6.52 -5.54
N LYS A 153 -14.56 -7.72 -5.45
CA LYS A 153 -13.84 -8.15 -4.25
C LYS A 153 -12.75 -7.16 -3.85
N ARG A 154 -11.96 -6.67 -4.82
CA ARG A 154 -10.91 -5.68 -4.60
C ARG A 154 -11.47 -4.37 -4.02
N ARG A 155 -12.63 -3.92 -4.51
CA ARG A 155 -13.32 -2.74 -3.98
C ARG A 155 -13.85 -2.97 -2.57
N VAL A 156 -14.35 -4.17 -2.25
CA VAL A 156 -14.76 -4.54 -0.89
C VAL A 156 -13.56 -4.52 0.07
N CYS A 157 -12.41 -5.11 -0.32
CA CYS A 157 -11.19 -5.05 0.48
C CYS A 157 -10.76 -3.61 0.75
N LEU A 158 -10.77 -2.77 -0.30
CA LEU A 158 -10.43 -1.35 -0.16
C LEU A 158 -11.43 -0.62 0.76
N ALA A 159 -12.75 -0.90 0.63
CA ALA A 159 -13.76 -0.36 1.54
C ALA A 159 -13.50 -0.77 3.00
N GLY A 160 -13.16 -2.04 3.26
CA GLY A 160 -12.80 -2.53 4.59
C GLY A 160 -11.61 -1.78 5.21
N VAL A 161 -10.60 -1.49 4.38
CA VAL A 161 -9.45 -0.68 4.81
C VAL A 161 -9.87 0.76 5.10
N LEU A 162 -10.62 1.40 4.19
CA LEU A 162 -11.06 2.79 4.33
C LEU A 162 -12.04 3.00 5.49
N ALA A 163 -12.85 2.01 5.84
CA ALA A 163 -13.76 2.07 7.00
C ALA A 163 -13.03 2.28 8.32
N CYS A 164 -11.75 1.90 8.41
CA CYS A 164 -10.89 2.15 9.57
C CYS A 164 -10.36 3.59 9.64
N ASP A 165 -10.58 4.41 8.60
CA ASP A 165 -10.11 5.81 8.51
C ASP A 165 -8.59 5.95 8.67
N PRO A 166 -7.79 5.22 7.86
CA PRO A 166 -6.34 5.24 7.95
C PRO A 166 -5.76 6.56 7.43
N SER A 167 -4.62 7.00 7.98
CA SER A 167 -3.84 8.13 7.45
C SER A 167 -2.84 7.73 6.37
N ILE A 168 -2.54 6.45 6.27
CA ILE A 168 -1.59 5.86 5.33
C ILE A 168 -2.23 4.64 4.68
N LEU A 169 -2.17 4.57 3.36
CA LEU A 169 -2.65 3.45 2.57
C LEU A 169 -1.47 2.74 1.91
N VAL A 170 -1.28 1.48 2.27
CA VAL A 170 -0.26 0.59 1.72
C VAL A 170 -0.95 -0.41 0.81
N LEU A 171 -0.56 -0.46 -0.46
CA LEU A 171 -1.25 -1.25 -1.48
C LEU A 171 -0.28 -2.23 -2.11
N ASP A 172 -0.60 -3.53 -2.07
CA ASP A 172 0.16 -4.57 -2.75
C ASP A 172 -0.56 -5.00 -4.03
N GLU A 173 0.05 -4.69 -5.18
CA GLU A 173 -0.44 -5.03 -6.53
C GLU A 173 -1.93 -4.71 -6.75
N PRO A 174 -2.38 -3.47 -6.50
CA PRO A 174 -3.81 -3.14 -6.44
C PRO A 174 -4.56 -3.32 -7.77
N THR A 175 -3.86 -3.27 -8.91
CA THR A 175 -4.47 -3.39 -10.27
C THR A 175 -4.38 -4.79 -10.86
N THR A 176 -3.70 -5.73 -10.20
CA THR A 176 -3.54 -7.10 -10.70
C THR A 176 -4.88 -7.80 -10.88
N SER A 177 -5.04 -8.50 -12.01
CA SER A 177 -6.26 -9.22 -12.40
C SER A 177 -7.49 -8.35 -12.66
N LEU A 178 -7.35 -7.02 -12.73
CA LEU A 178 -8.42 -6.13 -13.18
C LEU A 178 -8.43 -6.00 -14.69
N ASP A 179 -9.61 -5.91 -15.27
CA ASP A 179 -9.80 -5.49 -16.67
C ASP A 179 -9.44 -4.00 -16.86
N PRO A 180 -9.30 -3.51 -18.09
CA PRO A 180 -8.91 -2.12 -18.33
C PRO A 180 -9.86 -1.08 -17.70
N LYS A 181 -11.17 -1.37 -17.65
CA LYS A 181 -12.16 -0.50 -17.02
C LYS A 181 -11.97 -0.46 -15.51
N GLY A 182 -11.85 -1.62 -14.86
CA GLY A 182 -11.61 -1.73 -13.43
C GLY A 182 -10.31 -1.08 -12.97
N ARG A 183 -9.23 -1.20 -13.79
CA ARG A 183 -7.96 -0.49 -13.54
C ARG A 183 -8.15 1.03 -13.56
N LYS A 184 -8.82 1.55 -14.59
CA LYS A 184 -9.08 2.99 -14.69
C LYS A 184 -9.87 3.50 -13.49
N GLU A 185 -10.99 2.84 -13.16
CA GLU A 185 -11.84 3.22 -12.04
C GLU A 185 -11.11 3.16 -10.70
N LEU A 186 -10.25 2.15 -10.49
CA LEU A 186 -9.42 2.07 -9.27
C LEU A 186 -8.37 3.18 -9.21
N LYS A 187 -7.72 3.52 -10.34
CA LYS A 187 -6.77 4.64 -10.42
C LYS A 187 -7.45 5.97 -10.08
N ASP A 188 -8.63 6.22 -10.66
CA ASP A 188 -9.40 7.44 -10.40
C ASP A 188 -9.78 7.53 -8.93
N LEU A 189 -10.25 6.43 -8.33
CA LEU A 189 -10.54 6.34 -6.91
C LEU A 189 -9.32 6.62 -6.03
N LEU A 190 -8.18 5.99 -6.30
CA LEU A 190 -6.95 6.20 -5.53
C LEU A 190 -6.42 7.63 -5.65
N ARG A 191 -6.68 8.32 -6.76
CA ARG A 191 -6.31 9.74 -6.96
C ARG A 191 -7.14 10.66 -6.05
N GLU A 192 -8.41 10.35 -5.86
CA GLU A 192 -9.34 11.16 -5.05
C GLU A 192 -9.13 11.01 -3.53
N ILE A 193 -8.52 9.93 -3.07
CA ILE A 193 -8.24 9.70 -1.64
C ILE A 193 -7.02 10.52 -1.21
N PRO A 194 -7.17 11.58 -0.37
CA PRO A 194 -6.10 12.55 -0.09
C PRO A 194 -5.20 12.12 1.10
N ILE A 195 -4.82 10.84 1.18
CA ILE A 195 -3.94 10.32 2.25
C ILE A 195 -2.60 9.87 1.70
N THR A 196 -1.62 9.64 2.56
CA THR A 196 -0.31 9.09 2.19
C THR A 196 -0.48 7.70 1.57
N LYS A 197 0.23 7.43 0.47
CA LYS A 197 0.16 6.13 -0.21
C LYS A 197 1.54 5.56 -0.52
N LEU A 198 1.70 4.26 -0.26
CA LEU A 198 2.81 3.48 -0.78
C LEU A 198 2.23 2.33 -1.61
N ILE A 199 2.53 2.31 -2.90
CA ILE A 199 1.96 1.37 -3.86
C ILE A 199 3.05 0.46 -4.39
N ALA A 200 3.07 -0.81 -3.96
CA ALA A 200 3.92 -1.82 -4.55
C ALA A 200 3.23 -2.38 -5.80
N THR A 201 3.88 -2.30 -6.96
CA THR A 201 3.29 -2.78 -8.19
C THR A 201 4.31 -2.95 -9.32
N HIS A 202 3.96 -3.79 -10.29
CA HIS A 202 4.60 -3.88 -11.61
C HIS A 202 3.85 -3.07 -12.68
N ASP A 203 2.68 -2.50 -12.36
CA ASP A 203 1.91 -1.60 -13.25
C ASP A 203 2.55 -0.20 -13.26
N LEU A 204 3.51 0.01 -14.14
CA LEU A 204 4.27 1.26 -14.22
C LEU A 204 3.43 2.43 -14.77
N GLU A 205 2.35 2.15 -15.50
CA GLU A 205 1.38 3.17 -15.91
C GLU A 205 0.65 3.77 -14.70
N LEU A 206 0.23 2.90 -13.76
CA LEU A 206 -0.33 3.33 -12.47
C LEU A 206 0.65 4.24 -11.71
N VAL A 207 1.94 3.83 -11.67
CA VAL A 207 2.99 4.58 -10.97
C VAL A 207 3.20 5.96 -11.59
N VAL A 208 3.29 6.05 -12.92
CA VAL A 208 3.43 7.35 -13.63
C VAL A 208 2.25 8.27 -13.38
N GLU A 209 1.04 7.72 -13.31
CA GLU A 209 -0.19 8.52 -13.16
C GLU A 209 -0.45 8.99 -11.71
N LEU A 210 -0.03 8.24 -10.69
CA LEU A 210 -0.38 8.52 -9.30
C LEU A 210 0.80 8.92 -8.42
N CYS A 211 2.01 8.43 -8.71
CA CYS A 211 3.15 8.55 -7.81
C CYS A 211 4.09 9.69 -8.26
N SER A 212 4.38 10.62 -7.35
CA SER A 212 5.36 11.68 -7.60
C SER A 212 6.80 11.15 -7.60
N ARG A 213 7.04 10.11 -6.81
CA ARG A 213 8.34 9.49 -6.59
C ARG A 213 8.23 7.98 -6.62
N VAL A 214 9.33 7.33 -6.99
CA VAL A 214 9.42 5.87 -7.08
C VAL A 214 10.67 5.36 -6.37
N ILE A 215 10.56 4.17 -5.79
CA ILE A 215 11.64 3.38 -5.19
C ILE A 215 11.75 2.08 -5.99
N VAL A 216 12.94 1.80 -6.51
CA VAL A 216 13.26 0.55 -7.21
C VAL A 216 13.89 -0.41 -6.21
N LEU A 217 13.21 -1.52 -5.92
CA LEU A 217 13.67 -2.60 -5.05
C LEU A 217 14.03 -3.82 -5.89
N ASP A 218 15.22 -4.38 -5.68
CA ASP A 218 15.65 -5.61 -6.34
C ASP A 218 16.58 -6.40 -5.43
N GLY A 219 16.35 -7.73 -5.32
CA GLY A 219 17.12 -8.62 -4.45
C GLY A 219 17.20 -8.14 -2.98
N GLY A 220 16.15 -7.52 -2.46
CA GLY A 220 16.08 -6.97 -1.10
C GLY A 220 16.85 -5.66 -0.88
N LEU A 221 17.33 -5.01 -1.94
CA LEU A 221 18.09 -3.76 -1.89
C LEU A 221 17.38 -2.64 -2.65
N ILE A 222 17.48 -1.40 -2.16
CA ILE A 222 17.06 -0.23 -2.93
C ILE A 222 18.13 0.08 -3.96
N MET A 223 17.78 -0.06 -5.24
CA MET A 223 18.67 0.18 -6.38
C MET A 223 18.65 1.64 -6.83
N ALA A 224 17.49 2.29 -6.72
CA ALA A 224 17.31 3.71 -7.02
C ALA A 224 16.07 4.25 -6.30
N LYS A 225 16.05 5.56 -6.04
CA LYS A 225 14.88 6.30 -5.55
C LYS A 225 14.93 7.74 -6.06
N GLY A 226 13.79 8.28 -6.50
CA GLY A 226 13.72 9.64 -7.04
C GLY A 226 12.41 9.93 -7.77
N PRO A 227 12.31 11.07 -8.46
CA PRO A 227 11.14 11.47 -9.23
C PRO A 227 10.72 10.40 -10.24
N THR A 228 9.42 10.11 -10.29
CA THR A 228 8.89 8.99 -11.10
C THR A 228 9.28 9.09 -12.57
N VAL A 229 9.04 10.25 -13.20
CA VAL A 229 9.29 10.43 -14.63
C VAL A 229 10.78 10.31 -14.96
N GLU A 230 11.66 10.84 -14.11
CA GLU A 230 13.11 10.78 -14.29
C GLU A 230 13.61 9.33 -14.26
N LEU A 231 13.27 8.59 -13.19
CA LEU A 231 13.74 7.21 -13.03
C LEU A 231 13.14 6.25 -14.07
N LEU A 232 11.83 6.35 -14.35
CA LEU A 232 11.19 5.48 -15.32
C LEU A 232 11.53 5.81 -16.78
N SER A 233 12.14 6.99 -17.06
CA SER A 233 12.70 7.33 -18.36
C SER A 233 14.12 6.79 -18.57
N ASN A 234 14.80 6.34 -17.52
CA ASN A 234 16.13 5.76 -17.60
C ASN A 234 16.04 4.29 -18.05
N GLU A 235 16.18 4.07 -19.36
CA GLU A 235 16.02 2.76 -19.99
C GLU A 235 17.04 1.73 -19.48
N ASP A 236 18.31 2.16 -19.28
CA ASP A 236 19.35 1.29 -18.74
C ASP A 236 19.06 0.80 -17.32
N LEU A 237 18.54 1.69 -16.45
CA LEU A 237 18.12 1.33 -15.10
C LEU A 237 16.97 0.31 -15.15
N MET A 238 15.95 0.58 -15.97
CA MET A 238 14.78 -0.29 -16.08
C MET A 238 15.18 -1.69 -16.57
N LEU A 239 15.98 -1.79 -17.63
CA LEU A 239 16.41 -3.07 -18.18
C LEU A 239 17.28 -3.87 -17.21
N ARG A 240 18.20 -3.22 -16.47
CA ARG A 240 19.05 -3.90 -15.46
C ARG A 240 18.23 -4.58 -14.36
N HIS A 241 17.05 -4.05 -14.04
CA HIS A 241 16.19 -4.57 -12.99
C HIS A 241 14.95 -5.29 -13.54
N SER A 242 15.02 -5.78 -14.79
CA SER A 242 13.94 -6.54 -15.45
C SER A 242 12.60 -5.79 -15.47
N LEU A 243 12.66 -4.47 -15.61
CA LEU A 243 11.49 -3.58 -15.74
C LEU A 243 11.42 -3.05 -17.16
N GLU A 244 10.21 -2.87 -17.69
CA GLU A 244 10.00 -2.25 -19.01
C GLU A 244 9.68 -0.77 -18.84
N ARG A 245 10.13 0.06 -19.79
CA ARG A 245 9.78 1.47 -19.82
C ARG A 245 8.26 1.63 -20.07
N PRO A 246 7.51 2.42 -19.26
CA PRO A 246 6.09 2.67 -19.46
C PRO A 246 5.78 3.22 -20.84
N HIS A 247 4.71 2.76 -21.48
CA HIS A 247 4.30 3.23 -22.80
C HIS A 247 4.01 4.73 -22.82
N ILE A 248 3.39 5.26 -21.77
CA ILE A 248 3.07 6.68 -21.64
C ILE A 248 4.32 7.59 -21.72
N LEU A 249 5.49 7.10 -21.30
CA LEU A 249 6.76 7.84 -21.36
C LEU A 249 7.51 7.67 -22.69
N ARG A 250 7.12 6.73 -23.55
CA ARG A 250 7.75 6.52 -24.87
C ARG A 250 7.43 7.65 -25.86
N HIS A 251 6.33 8.37 -25.65
CA HIS A 251 5.86 9.45 -26.53
C HIS A 251 6.23 10.86 -26.05
N LEU A 252 6.88 10.99 -24.89
CA LEU A 252 7.43 12.25 -24.42
C LEU A 252 8.82 12.46 -25.05
N HIS A 253 8.87 12.71 -26.38
CA HIS A 253 10.06 13.29 -26.98
C HIS A 253 10.05 14.80 -26.72
N PRO A 254 11.15 15.39 -26.20
CA PRO A 254 11.28 16.84 -26.19
C PRO A 254 11.35 17.33 -27.65
N HIS A 255 10.44 18.23 -28.00
CA HIS A 255 10.54 19.07 -29.22
C HIS A 255 11.57 20.17 -28.99
#